data_972d59139d3d8193c2a4db5fb226927c
#
_entry.id   972d59139d3d8193c2a4db5fb226927c
#
_cell.length_a   1.000
_cell.length_b   1.000
_cell.length_c   1.000
_cell.angle_alpha   90.00
_cell.angle_beta   90.00
_cell.angle_gamma   90.00
#
_symmetry.space_group_name_H-M   'P 1'
#
loop_
_entity.id
_entity.type
_entity.pdbx_description
1 polymer ?
#
loop_
_entity_poly.entity_id
_entity_poly.type
_entity_poly.pdbx_seq_one_letter_code
_entity_poly.pdbx_strand_id
1 'polypeptide(L)'
;MTTYILKTNIFNAVGLALLLTACQSTKTAPVDLGVGTAEGVQTDVAQGTIASAAPAAPATSIVDSVTEPGRITDVELRAYCPKVDLREGTAFYRTYEKGGKETEDPSLVIYQAALAETSRDCQYANGTLTMTVAVAGRVVPGPKAKGGTITMPIRVAVTRGDEVLYSKLSTQEVQIAETGATQFVFKDTEVSFPQPTSRNITVFVGYDEGPPAKKIAKK
;
A
#
# COMPACT_ATOMS: atom_id res chain seq x y z
N MET A 1 -51.86 47.68 10.50
CA MET A 1 -52.76 46.85 9.67
C MET A 1 -51.88 46.09 8.72
N THR A 2 -51.59 44.84 9.04
CA THR A 2 -50.56 44.04 8.35
C THR A 2 -51.27 42.84 7.72
N THR A 3 -51.20 42.75 6.42
CA THR A 3 -51.89 41.71 5.61
C THR A 3 -50.89 40.56 5.41
N TYR A 4 -51.23 39.36 5.97
CA TYR A 4 -50.50 38.12 5.70
C TYR A 4 -51.03 37.52 4.43
N ILE A 5 -50.15 37.26 3.46
CA ILE A 5 -50.47 36.47 2.26
C ILE A 5 -49.92 35.06 2.46
N LEU A 6 -50.83 34.14 2.70
CA LEU A 6 -50.62 32.69 2.71
C LEU A 6 -50.50 32.19 1.27
N LYS A 7 -49.34 31.70 0.85
CA LYS A 7 -49.20 30.94 -0.41
C LYS A 7 -49.15 29.45 -0.15
N THR A 8 -50.23 28.80 -0.44
CA THR A 8 -50.45 27.36 -0.51
C THR A 8 -49.64 26.76 -1.67
N ASN A 9 -48.70 25.86 -1.40
CA ASN A 9 -48.03 25.09 -2.44
C ASN A 9 -48.69 23.72 -2.54
N ILE A 10 -49.16 23.46 -3.76
CA ILE A 10 -49.85 22.28 -4.23
C ILE A 10 -48.87 21.09 -4.25
N PHE A 11 -49.33 20.01 -3.69
CA PHE A 11 -48.70 18.67 -3.77
C PHE A 11 -48.69 18.18 -5.23
N ASN A 12 -47.52 17.87 -5.73
CA ASN A 12 -47.40 17.07 -6.95
C ASN A 12 -46.74 15.72 -6.56
N ALA A 13 -47.62 14.71 -6.41
CA ALA A 13 -47.24 13.32 -6.25
C ALA A 13 -46.86 12.74 -7.60
N VAL A 14 -45.59 12.53 -7.85
CA VAL A 14 -45.10 11.74 -8.97
C VAL A 14 -44.58 10.41 -8.46
N GLY A 15 -45.22 9.33 -8.91
CA GLY A 15 -44.95 7.96 -8.50
C GLY A 15 -43.56 7.49 -8.90
N LEU A 16 -42.85 6.95 -7.90
CA LEU A 16 -41.58 6.29 -8.06
C LEU A 16 -41.79 4.82 -8.42
N ALA A 17 -41.63 4.48 -9.70
CA ALA A 17 -41.62 3.11 -10.19
C ALA A 17 -40.25 2.48 -9.83
N LEU A 18 -40.25 1.52 -8.90
CA LEU A 18 -39.08 0.68 -8.58
C LEU A 18 -38.85 -0.31 -9.74
N LEU A 19 -37.82 -0.09 -10.50
CA LEU A 19 -37.21 -1.12 -11.37
C LEU A 19 -36.18 -1.90 -10.59
N LEU A 20 -36.56 -3.06 -10.08
CA LEU A 20 -35.65 -4.08 -9.56
C LEU A 20 -34.96 -4.78 -10.74
N THR A 21 -33.77 -4.38 -11.10
CA THR A 21 -32.91 -5.16 -12.00
C THR A 21 -32.21 -6.24 -11.18
N ALA A 22 -32.69 -7.47 -11.34
CA ALA A 22 -32.05 -8.68 -10.80
C ALA A 22 -30.68 -8.89 -11.46
N CYS A 23 -29.61 -8.89 -10.68
CA CYS A 23 -28.30 -9.39 -11.10
C CYS A 23 -28.40 -10.89 -11.32
N GLN A 24 -28.42 -11.35 -12.57
CA GLN A 24 -28.25 -12.75 -12.92
C GLN A 24 -26.78 -13.11 -12.81
N SER A 25 -26.44 -13.93 -11.79
CA SER A 25 -25.17 -14.60 -11.69
C SER A 25 -25.05 -15.63 -12.82
N THR A 26 -24.20 -15.37 -13.79
CA THR A 26 -23.82 -16.35 -14.79
C THR A 26 -22.98 -17.44 -14.11
N LYS A 27 -23.59 -18.61 -13.94
CA LYS A 27 -22.88 -19.87 -13.59
C LYS A 27 -21.92 -20.18 -14.72
N THR A 28 -20.63 -20.10 -14.46
CA THR A 28 -19.58 -20.63 -15.31
C THR A 28 -19.66 -22.16 -15.24
N ALA A 29 -19.91 -22.80 -16.35
CA ALA A 29 -19.89 -24.25 -16.48
C ALA A 29 -18.46 -24.80 -16.28
N PRO A 30 -18.30 -25.98 -15.67
CA PRO A 30 -16.99 -26.60 -15.55
C PRO A 30 -16.51 -27.06 -16.93
N VAL A 31 -15.27 -26.68 -17.28
CA VAL A 31 -14.57 -27.19 -18.46
C VAL A 31 -14.18 -28.63 -18.18
N ASP A 32 -14.82 -29.56 -18.90
CA ASP A 32 -14.48 -30.98 -18.90
C ASP A 32 -13.15 -31.15 -19.64
N LEU A 33 -12.06 -31.44 -18.90
CA LEU A 33 -10.80 -31.88 -19.47
C LEU A 33 -10.91 -33.39 -19.76
N GLY A 34 -11.31 -33.71 -20.99
CA GLY A 34 -11.35 -35.05 -21.50
C GLY A 34 -10.01 -35.76 -21.35
N VAL A 35 -9.97 -36.72 -20.43
CA VAL A 35 -8.92 -37.73 -20.35
C VAL A 35 -9.13 -38.71 -21.48
N GLY A 36 -8.31 -38.58 -22.51
CA GLY A 36 -8.24 -39.60 -23.58
C GLY A 36 -7.61 -40.89 -23.07
N THR A 37 -8.43 -41.89 -22.90
CA THR A 37 -8.00 -43.29 -22.76
C THR A 37 -7.46 -43.78 -24.11
N ALA A 38 -6.16 -44.04 -24.19
CA ALA A 38 -5.56 -44.84 -25.28
C ALA A 38 -5.36 -46.24 -24.78
N GLU A 39 -6.12 -47.16 -25.40
CA GLU A 39 -5.99 -48.61 -25.26
C GLU A 39 -4.68 -49.10 -25.86
N GLY A 40 -4.05 -50.01 -25.13
CA GLY A 40 -3.49 -51.28 -25.57
C GLY A 40 -2.34 -51.29 -26.57
N VAL A 41 -1.14 -51.57 -26.08
CA VAL A 41 -0.24 -52.54 -26.74
C VAL A 41 0.51 -53.33 -25.66
N GLN A 42 0.12 -54.58 -25.52
CA GLN A 42 0.91 -55.60 -24.86
C GLN A 42 2.00 -56.07 -25.83
N THR A 43 3.26 -56.08 -25.41
CA THR A 43 4.27 -57.00 -25.96
C THR A 43 5.13 -57.54 -24.84
N ASP A 44 5.10 -58.81 -24.82
CA ASP A 44 5.77 -59.78 -23.96
C ASP A 44 7.30 -59.80 -24.13
N VAL A 45 7.95 -60.38 -23.09
CA VAL A 45 9.19 -61.15 -23.08
C VAL A 45 10.52 -60.39 -22.99
N ALA A 46 11.22 -60.48 -21.88
CA ALA A 46 12.31 -61.41 -21.65
C ALA A 46 13.03 -61.16 -20.32
N GLN A 47 13.09 -62.19 -19.52
CA GLN A 47 13.98 -62.28 -18.36
C GLN A 47 15.45 -62.12 -18.78
N GLY A 48 16.16 -61.24 -18.16
CA GLY A 48 17.61 -61.09 -18.21
C GLY A 48 18.16 -60.79 -16.85
N THR A 49 18.52 -61.80 -16.09
CA THR A 49 19.24 -61.71 -14.82
C THR A 49 20.67 -61.27 -15.08
N ILE A 50 21.08 -60.11 -14.69
CA ILE A 50 22.48 -59.75 -14.47
C ILE A 50 22.60 -58.96 -13.16
N ALA A 51 23.18 -59.61 -12.17
CA ALA A 51 23.68 -59.00 -10.98
C ALA A 51 24.83 -58.08 -11.34
N SER A 52 24.69 -56.80 -11.10
CA SER A 52 25.80 -55.87 -11.11
C SER A 52 25.77 -55.05 -9.82
N ALA A 53 26.85 -55.18 -9.10
CA ALA A 53 27.11 -54.50 -7.82
C ALA A 53 26.98 -52.99 -7.99
N ALA A 54 26.10 -52.37 -7.25
CA ALA A 54 26.04 -50.91 -7.10
C ALA A 54 27.17 -50.47 -6.17
N PRO A 55 27.97 -49.40 -6.54
CA PRO A 55 28.84 -48.76 -5.59
C PRO A 55 27.99 -48.00 -4.57
N ALA A 56 28.33 -48.18 -3.29
CA ALA A 56 27.71 -47.49 -2.18
C ALA A 56 27.84 -45.96 -2.37
N ALA A 57 26.71 -45.29 -2.54
CA ALA A 57 26.65 -43.84 -2.46
C ALA A 57 26.98 -43.41 -1.03
N PRO A 58 27.77 -42.32 -0.83
CA PRO A 58 28.03 -41.81 0.51
C PRO A 58 26.68 -41.35 1.10
N ALA A 59 26.39 -41.84 2.30
CA ALA A 59 25.27 -41.41 3.09
C ALA A 59 25.46 -39.88 3.38
N THR A 60 24.71 -39.06 2.65
CA THR A 60 24.55 -37.68 2.98
C THR A 60 23.76 -37.63 4.28
N SER A 61 24.45 -37.37 5.37
CA SER A 61 23.84 -37.06 6.65
C SER A 61 22.91 -35.87 6.46
N ILE A 62 21.61 -36.15 6.36
CA ILE A 62 20.60 -35.12 6.55
C ILE A 62 20.71 -34.74 8.03
N VAL A 63 21.45 -33.68 8.32
CA VAL A 63 21.36 -33.01 9.61
C VAL A 63 19.94 -32.47 9.69
N ASP A 64 19.10 -33.22 10.41
CA ASP A 64 17.80 -32.73 10.87
C ASP A 64 18.07 -31.43 11.63
N SER A 65 17.94 -30.30 10.93
CA SER A 65 17.90 -29.01 11.57
C SER A 65 16.57 -28.96 12.33
N VAL A 66 16.59 -29.45 13.56
CA VAL A 66 15.52 -29.22 14.52
C VAL A 66 15.45 -27.69 14.70
N THR A 67 14.60 -27.06 13.92
CA THR A 67 14.29 -25.65 14.05
C THR A 67 13.51 -25.50 15.34
N GLU A 68 14.15 -25.00 16.39
CA GLU A 68 13.44 -24.60 17.61
C GLU A 68 12.32 -23.63 17.25
N PRO A 69 11.08 -23.86 17.75
CA PRO A 69 9.95 -22.99 17.46
C PRO A 69 10.26 -21.57 17.96
N GLY A 70 10.33 -20.61 17.04
CA GLY A 70 10.58 -19.20 17.33
C GLY A 70 11.98 -18.68 16.98
N ARG A 71 12.92 -19.53 16.53
CA ARG A 71 14.23 -19.07 16.04
C ARG A 71 14.13 -18.64 14.58
N ILE A 72 14.31 -17.35 14.33
CA ILE A 72 14.37 -16.81 12.96
C ILE A 72 15.68 -17.27 12.32
N THR A 73 15.57 -17.93 11.16
CA THR A 73 16.72 -18.44 10.42
C THR A 73 17.32 -17.36 9.50
N ASP A 74 18.59 -17.52 9.11
CA ASP A 74 19.26 -16.62 8.16
C ASP A 74 18.54 -16.58 6.80
N VAL A 75 17.92 -17.70 6.39
CA VAL A 75 17.14 -17.78 5.14
C VAL A 75 15.87 -16.92 5.25
N GLU A 76 15.18 -16.98 6.39
CA GLU A 76 13.98 -16.15 6.63
C GLU A 76 14.33 -14.66 6.74
N LEU A 77 15.51 -14.31 7.25
CA LEU A 77 15.99 -12.94 7.29
C LEU A 77 16.36 -12.41 5.89
N ARG A 78 16.85 -13.26 4.99
CA ARG A 78 17.12 -12.89 3.59
C ARG A 78 15.84 -12.67 2.78
N ALA A 79 14.74 -13.30 3.17
CA ALA A 79 13.42 -13.10 2.57
C ALA A 79 12.61 -11.98 3.27
N TYR A 80 13.14 -11.42 4.36
CA TYR A 80 12.44 -10.41 5.14
C TYR A 80 12.45 -9.06 4.44
N CYS A 81 11.29 -8.57 4.06
CA CYS A 81 11.08 -7.22 3.55
C CYS A 81 10.24 -6.43 4.55
N PRO A 82 10.80 -5.43 5.25
CA PRO A 82 10.09 -4.68 6.29
C PRO A 82 8.78 -4.08 5.77
N LYS A 83 7.74 -4.12 6.60
CA LYS A 83 6.47 -3.50 6.27
C LYS A 83 6.60 -1.98 6.26
N VAL A 84 5.88 -1.34 5.34
CA VAL A 84 5.77 0.11 5.27
C VAL A 84 4.43 0.51 5.89
N ASP A 85 4.49 1.31 6.94
CA ASP A 85 3.34 1.81 7.66
C ASP A 85 3.17 3.32 7.44
N LEU A 86 1.93 3.77 7.32
CA LEU A 86 1.61 5.19 7.39
C LEU A 86 1.79 5.65 8.84
N ARG A 87 2.64 6.68 9.04
CA ARG A 87 2.84 7.21 10.38
C ARG A 87 1.55 7.87 10.88
N GLU A 88 1.13 7.50 12.07
CA GLU A 88 -0.06 8.07 12.70
C GLU A 88 0.00 9.60 12.74
N GLY A 89 -1.12 10.24 12.43
CA GLY A 89 -1.26 11.70 12.39
C GLY A 89 -0.64 12.37 11.15
N THR A 90 0.08 11.63 10.29
CA THR A 90 0.76 12.21 9.11
C THR A 90 0.22 11.71 7.77
N ALA A 91 -0.87 10.95 7.79
CA ALA A 91 -1.51 10.44 6.57
C ALA A 91 -2.31 11.50 5.79
N PHE A 92 -2.54 12.66 6.41
CA PHE A 92 -3.29 13.76 5.81
C PHE A 92 -2.47 15.04 5.79
N TYR A 93 -2.67 15.84 4.73
CA TYR A 93 -2.03 17.13 4.55
C TYR A 93 -3.05 18.13 4.02
N ARG A 94 -3.16 19.29 4.62
CA ARG A 94 -4.07 20.36 4.21
C ARG A 94 -3.33 21.67 4.04
N THR A 95 -3.70 22.40 3.00
CA THR A 95 -3.27 23.76 2.83
C THR A 95 -4.46 24.70 2.89
N TYR A 96 -4.22 25.89 3.40
CA TYR A 96 -5.24 26.89 3.67
C TYR A 96 -4.86 28.23 3.05
N GLU A 97 -5.85 29.07 2.76
CA GLU A 97 -5.62 30.50 2.57
C GLU A 97 -5.09 31.15 3.87
N LYS A 98 -4.59 32.36 3.75
CA LYS A 98 -4.03 33.10 4.89
C LYS A 98 -5.04 33.20 6.05
N GLY A 99 -4.59 32.76 7.23
CA GLY A 99 -5.40 32.75 8.45
C GLY A 99 -6.22 31.46 8.66
N GLY A 100 -6.34 30.59 7.65
CA GLY A 100 -7.13 29.36 7.76
C GLY A 100 -6.44 28.24 8.54
N LYS A 101 -5.11 28.21 8.54
CA LYS A 101 -4.34 27.17 9.25
C LYS A 101 -4.45 27.32 10.78
N GLU A 102 -4.49 28.55 11.29
CA GLU A 102 -4.57 28.85 12.73
C GLU A 102 -5.95 28.53 13.30
N THR A 103 -6.99 28.65 12.48
CA THR A 103 -8.39 28.42 12.87
C THR A 103 -8.91 27.06 12.43
N GLU A 104 -8.15 26.34 11.57
CA GLU A 104 -8.58 25.09 10.91
C GLU A 104 -9.92 25.25 10.18
N ASP A 105 -10.19 26.44 9.63
CA ASP A 105 -11.46 26.77 8.98
C ASP A 105 -11.62 26.00 7.66
N PRO A 106 -12.60 25.09 7.54
CA PRO A 106 -12.82 24.29 6.34
C PRO A 106 -13.15 25.12 5.10
N SER A 107 -13.70 26.33 5.28
CA SER A 107 -14.05 27.22 4.17
C SER A 107 -12.83 27.84 3.51
N LEU A 108 -11.69 27.84 4.19
CA LEU A 108 -10.41 28.37 3.73
C LEU A 108 -9.44 27.30 3.21
N VAL A 109 -9.88 26.05 3.13
CA VAL A 109 -9.06 24.95 2.60
C VAL A 109 -8.85 25.14 1.09
N ILE A 110 -7.57 25.14 0.67
CA ILE A 110 -7.19 25.15 -0.75
C ILE A 110 -7.24 23.72 -1.29
N TYR A 111 -6.56 22.78 -0.63
CA TYR A 111 -6.66 21.35 -0.94
C TYR A 111 -6.39 20.48 0.29
N GLN A 112 -6.89 19.26 0.23
CA GLN A 112 -6.58 18.21 1.17
C GLN A 112 -6.00 17.01 0.41
N ALA A 113 -4.83 16.54 0.85
CA ALA A 113 -4.21 15.33 0.36
C ALA A 113 -4.28 14.22 1.41
N ALA A 114 -4.42 12.99 0.96
CA ALA A 114 -4.43 11.80 1.81
C ALA A 114 -3.55 10.70 1.19
N LEU A 115 -2.72 10.08 2.02
CA LEU A 115 -2.02 8.84 1.70
C LEU A 115 -2.94 7.67 2.05
N ALA A 116 -2.95 6.60 1.22
CA ALA A 116 -3.88 5.49 1.39
C ALA A 116 -3.14 4.14 1.41
N GLU A 117 -2.50 3.76 0.33
CA GLU A 117 -1.92 2.44 0.15
C GLU A 117 -0.41 2.52 0.04
N THR A 118 0.29 1.57 0.68
CA THR A 118 1.74 1.45 0.62
C THR A 118 2.13 0.18 -0.10
N SER A 119 3.20 0.24 -0.87
CA SER A 119 3.85 -0.93 -1.44
C SER A 119 5.36 -0.84 -1.27
N ARG A 120 6.04 -1.98 -1.39
CA ARG A 120 7.47 -2.08 -1.23
C ARG A 120 8.05 -3.16 -2.12
N ASP A 121 9.30 -2.96 -2.49
CA ASP A 121 10.16 -3.96 -3.11
C ASP A 121 11.50 -3.96 -2.39
N CYS A 122 12.11 -5.13 -2.19
CA CYS A 122 13.32 -5.29 -1.41
C CYS A 122 14.38 -6.09 -2.18
N GLN A 123 15.61 -5.60 -2.13
CA GLN A 123 16.77 -6.26 -2.72
C GLN A 123 17.91 -6.35 -1.71
N TYR A 124 18.46 -7.54 -1.55
CA TYR A 124 19.60 -7.82 -0.69
C TYR A 124 20.87 -7.97 -1.50
N ALA A 125 21.87 -7.14 -1.23
CA ALA A 125 23.18 -7.24 -1.86
C ALA A 125 24.29 -6.76 -0.90
N ASN A 126 25.38 -7.50 -0.85
CA ASN A 126 26.60 -7.11 -0.10
C ASN A 126 26.35 -6.67 1.35
N GLY A 127 25.48 -7.36 2.08
CA GLY A 127 25.16 -7.04 3.47
C GLY A 127 24.29 -5.78 3.65
N THR A 128 23.67 -5.30 2.57
CA THR A 128 22.78 -4.14 2.55
C THR A 128 21.41 -4.56 2.05
N LEU A 129 20.37 -4.01 2.66
CA LEU A 129 19.00 -4.05 2.15
C LEU A 129 18.69 -2.72 1.49
N THR A 130 18.35 -2.78 0.20
CA THR A 130 17.82 -1.64 -0.55
C THR A 130 16.32 -1.85 -0.75
N MET A 131 15.53 -0.83 -0.50
CA MET A 131 14.07 -0.86 -0.65
C MET A 131 13.61 0.21 -1.63
N THR A 132 12.64 -0.13 -2.45
CA THR A 132 11.75 0.83 -3.10
C THR A 132 10.49 0.94 -2.25
N VAL A 133 10.24 2.12 -1.72
CA VAL A 133 9.00 2.45 -0.99
C VAL A 133 8.09 3.24 -1.89
N ALA A 134 6.86 2.77 -2.09
CA ALA A 134 5.86 3.53 -2.83
C ALA A 134 4.60 3.73 -1.98
N VAL A 135 3.97 4.88 -2.15
CA VAL A 135 2.69 5.19 -1.50
C VAL A 135 1.75 5.85 -2.49
N ALA A 136 0.55 5.31 -2.60
CA ALA A 136 -0.54 5.90 -3.35
C ALA A 136 -1.32 6.88 -2.49
N GLY A 137 -1.71 7.99 -3.09
CA GLY A 137 -2.51 9.00 -2.43
C GLY A 137 -3.45 9.70 -3.40
N ARG A 138 -4.27 10.56 -2.84
CA ARG A 138 -5.16 11.42 -3.62
C ARG A 138 -5.21 12.82 -3.03
N VAL A 139 -5.43 13.79 -3.91
CA VAL A 139 -5.67 15.19 -3.57
C VAL A 139 -7.10 15.55 -3.91
N VAL A 140 -7.79 16.19 -2.99
CA VAL A 140 -9.14 16.71 -3.17
C VAL A 140 -9.08 18.24 -3.08
N PRO A 141 -9.56 18.97 -4.09
CA PRO A 141 -9.65 20.43 -4.03
C PRO A 141 -10.62 20.86 -2.93
N GLY A 142 -10.25 21.91 -2.19
CA GLY A 142 -11.11 22.56 -1.21
C GLY A 142 -11.93 23.72 -1.83
N PRO A 143 -12.72 24.44 -1.03
CA PRO A 143 -13.52 25.58 -1.49
C PRO A 143 -12.71 26.73 -2.10
N LYS A 144 -11.42 26.81 -1.77
CA LYS A 144 -10.48 27.86 -2.25
C LYS A 144 -9.51 27.33 -3.30
N ALA A 145 -9.77 26.14 -3.83
CA ALA A 145 -8.90 25.55 -4.84
C ALA A 145 -8.87 26.40 -6.12
N LYS A 146 -7.68 26.46 -6.68
CA LYS A 146 -7.42 26.91 -8.05
C LYS A 146 -6.61 25.80 -8.69
N GLY A 147 -6.97 25.39 -9.89
CA GLY A 147 -6.19 24.38 -10.62
C GLY A 147 -4.72 24.77 -10.73
N GLY A 148 -3.85 23.80 -10.92
CA GLY A 148 -2.40 24.02 -11.07
C GLY A 148 -1.56 22.96 -10.38
N THR A 149 -0.28 23.24 -10.25
CA THR A 149 0.67 22.35 -9.57
C THR A 149 0.67 22.62 -8.07
N ILE A 150 0.50 21.58 -7.29
CA ILE A 150 0.68 21.64 -5.83
C ILE A 150 1.91 20.82 -5.43
N THR A 151 2.51 21.21 -4.33
CA THR A 151 3.73 20.62 -3.79
C THR A 151 3.50 20.13 -2.38
N MET A 152 3.84 18.86 -2.13
CA MET A 152 3.60 18.21 -0.84
C MET A 152 4.89 17.60 -0.29
N PRO A 153 5.24 17.84 0.99
CA PRO A 153 6.39 17.24 1.63
C PRO A 153 6.05 15.84 2.12
N ILE A 154 6.77 14.82 1.65
CA ILE A 154 6.62 13.43 2.09
C ILE A 154 7.95 12.95 2.65
N ARG A 155 7.92 12.38 3.86
CA ARG A 155 9.09 11.78 4.49
C ARG A 155 8.95 10.25 4.51
N VAL A 156 10.06 9.59 4.13
CA VAL A 156 10.27 8.16 4.40
C VAL A 156 11.31 8.05 5.50
N ALA A 157 11.04 7.24 6.50
CA ALA A 157 11.96 6.96 7.61
C ALA A 157 12.00 5.48 7.92
N VAL A 158 13.19 4.95 8.16
CA VAL A 158 13.41 3.57 8.62
C VAL A 158 14.00 3.61 10.01
N THR A 159 13.40 2.88 10.94
CA THR A 159 13.84 2.80 12.31
C THR A 159 14.09 1.37 12.76
N ARG A 160 15.02 1.21 13.70
CA ARG A 160 15.28 -0.01 14.44
C ARG A 160 15.16 0.31 15.94
N GLY A 161 13.96 0.09 16.51
CA GLY A 161 13.64 0.65 17.82
C GLY A 161 13.74 2.18 17.78
N ASP A 162 14.58 2.76 18.62
CA ASP A 162 14.79 4.22 18.70
C ASP A 162 15.86 4.74 17.72
N GLU A 163 16.57 3.85 17.04
CA GLU A 163 17.60 4.22 16.08
C GLU A 163 17.01 4.50 14.70
N VAL A 164 17.37 5.64 14.11
CA VAL A 164 16.99 6.01 12.74
C VAL A 164 18.07 5.52 11.78
N LEU A 165 17.72 4.56 10.92
CA LEU A 165 18.64 3.99 9.92
C LEU A 165 18.64 4.77 8.62
N TYR A 166 17.48 5.36 8.27
CA TYR A 166 17.27 6.17 7.08
C TYR A 166 16.20 7.22 7.35
N SER A 167 16.38 8.42 6.82
CA SER A 167 15.34 9.45 6.84
C SER A 167 15.56 10.43 5.70
N LYS A 168 14.56 10.53 4.80
CA LYS A 168 14.60 11.45 3.67
C LYS A 168 13.28 12.20 3.56
N LEU A 169 13.37 13.52 3.48
CA LEU A 169 12.25 14.38 3.12
C LEU A 169 12.31 14.64 1.62
N SER A 170 11.25 14.30 0.93
CA SER A 170 11.10 14.51 -0.52
C SER A 170 9.91 15.41 -0.80
N THR A 171 9.92 16.03 -1.96
CA THR A 171 8.86 16.90 -2.43
C THR A 171 8.10 16.19 -3.55
N GLN A 172 6.78 16.01 -3.39
CA GLN A 172 5.89 15.46 -4.40
C GLN A 172 5.10 16.58 -5.06
N GLU A 173 5.25 16.72 -6.37
CA GLU A 173 4.46 17.62 -7.19
C GLU A 173 3.29 16.86 -7.84
N VAL A 174 2.11 17.47 -7.84
CA VAL A 174 0.89 16.92 -8.44
C VAL A 174 0.14 18.02 -9.17
N GLN A 175 -0.22 17.77 -10.42
CA GLN A 175 -1.14 18.63 -11.16
C GLN A 175 -2.57 18.33 -10.73
N ILE A 176 -3.29 19.35 -10.27
CA ILE A 176 -4.69 19.25 -9.86
C ILE A 176 -5.58 20.09 -10.76
N ALA A 177 -6.80 19.59 -11.00
CA ALA A 177 -7.88 20.38 -11.58
C ALA A 177 -8.58 21.21 -10.49
N GLU A 178 -9.38 22.19 -10.88
CA GLU A 178 -10.20 22.97 -9.94
C GLU A 178 -11.27 22.13 -9.25
N THR A 179 -11.71 21.06 -9.90
CA THR A 179 -12.74 20.15 -9.41
C THR A 179 -12.33 18.69 -9.60
N GLY A 180 -12.84 17.83 -8.72
CA GLY A 180 -12.53 16.40 -8.76
C GLY A 180 -11.27 16.03 -8.00
N ALA A 181 -11.14 14.75 -7.66
CA ALA A 181 -9.97 14.23 -6.97
C ALA A 181 -8.89 13.81 -7.97
N THR A 182 -7.63 14.11 -7.67
CA THR A 182 -6.46 13.67 -8.44
C THR A 182 -5.70 12.62 -7.65
N GLN A 183 -5.42 11.47 -8.27
CA GLN A 183 -4.58 10.43 -7.68
C GLN A 183 -3.11 10.65 -8.05
N PHE A 184 -2.22 10.23 -7.14
CA PHE A 184 -0.77 10.25 -7.36
C PHE A 184 -0.11 9.04 -6.72
N VAL A 185 1.11 8.74 -7.17
CA VAL A 185 1.98 7.75 -6.54
C VAL A 185 3.33 8.41 -6.27
N PHE A 186 3.72 8.43 -5.02
CA PHE A 186 5.06 8.81 -4.59
C PHE A 186 5.95 7.56 -4.54
N LYS A 187 7.23 7.68 -4.91
CA LYS A 187 8.23 6.60 -4.81
C LYS A 187 9.55 7.14 -4.27
N ASP A 188 10.12 6.43 -3.31
CA ASP A 188 11.50 6.57 -2.88
C ASP A 188 12.26 5.27 -3.18
N THR A 189 13.23 5.34 -4.09
CA THR A 189 14.06 4.21 -4.54
C THR A 189 15.43 4.16 -3.88
N GLU A 190 15.72 5.12 -3.00
CA GLU A 190 17.04 5.29 -2.39
C GLU A 190 17.11 4.77 -0.95
N VAL A 191 16.03 4.17 -0.46
CA VAL A 191 15.99 3.63 0.91
C VAL A 191 17.00 2.49 1.02
N SER A 192 18.05 2.69 1.83
CA SER A 192 19.13 1.73 1.98
C SER A 192 19.65 1.73 3.42
N PHE A 193 19.86 0.54 3.97
CA PHE A 193 20.39 0.35 5.32
C PHE A 193 21.04 -1.03 5.48
N PRO A 194 21.87 -1.26 6.52
CA PRO A 194 22.50 -2.55 6.75
C PRO A 194 21.47 -3.68 6.85
N GLN A 195 21.82 -4.84 6.30
CA GLN A 195 20.96 -6.04 6.35
C GLN A 195 20.49 -6.29 7.79
N PRO A 196 19.16 -6.44 7.99
CA PRO A 196 18.62 -6.71 9.32
C PRO A 196 19.08 -8.06 9.86
N THR A 197 19.44 -8.11 11.14
CA THR A 197 19.71 -9.34 11.89
C THR A 197 18.50 -9.83 12.66
N SER A 198 17.40 -9.08 12.62
CA SER A 198 16.13 -9.38 13.28
C SER A 198 14.98 -8.65 12.59
N ARG A 199 13.72 -9.05 12.87
CA ARG A 199 12.53 -8.43 12.28
C ARG A 199 12.03 -7.18 13.00
N ASN A 200 12.94 -6.40 13.60
CA ASN A 200 12.62 -5.21 14.38
C ASN A 200 12.80 -3.90 13.60
N ILE A 201 12.71 -3.97 12.28
CA ILE A 201 12.74 -2.79 11.40
C ILE A 201 11.31 -2.34 11.10
N THR A 202 11.06 -1.05 11.26
CA THR A 202 9.82 -0.39 10.88
C THR A 202 10.12 0.69 9.85
N VAL A 203 9.34 0.72 8.78
CA VAL A 203 9.43 1.76 7.76
C VAL A 203 8.18 2.61 7.83
N PHE A 204 8.35 3.91 7.99
CA PHE A 204 7.27 4.87 8.03
C PHE A 204 7.27 5.75 6.79
N VAL A 205 6.08 6.07 6.31
CA VAL A 205 5.87 7.12 5.32
C VAL A 205 4.75 8.04 5.79
N GLY A 206 4.89 9.34 5.52
CA GLY A 206 3.89 10.32 5.92
C GLY A 206 4.23 11.72 5.42
N TYR A 207 3.26 12.62 5.49
CA TYR A 207 3.51 14.03 5.27
C TYR A 207 4.32 14.61 6.43
N ASP A 208 5.25 15.51 6.12
CA ASP A 208 6.08 16.18 7.12
C ASP A 208 6.14 17.68 6.84
N GLU A 209 5.33 18.41 7.53
CA GLU A 209 5.30 19.91 7.47
C GLU A 209 6.47 20.55 8.23
N GLY A 210 7.37 19.75 8.78
CA GLY A 210 8.42 20.21 9.69
C GLY A 210 7.92 20.43 11.13
N PRO A 211 8.76 20.94 12.02
CA PRO A 211 8.38 21.19 13.39
C PRO A 211 7.27 22.25 13.44
N PRO A 212 6.28 22.10 14.33
CA PRO A 212 5.21 23.09 14.48
C PRO A 212 5.80 24.48 14.75
N ALA A 213 5.28 25.50 14.06
CA ALA A 213 5.71 26.86 14.29
C ALA A 213 5.56 27.19 15.78
N LYS A 214 6.65 27.67 16.41
CA LYS A 214 6.60 28.08 17.81
C LYS A 214 5.54 29.18 17.94
N LYS A 215 4.46 28.89 18.67
CA LYS A 215 3.50 29.93 19.05
C LYS A 215 4.26 30.96 19.84
N ILE A 216 4.53 32.14 19.23
CA ILE A 216 5.08 33.27 19.96
C ILE A 216 3.94 33.72 20.88
N ALA A 217 4.09 33.44 22.18
CA ALA A 217 3.17 33.97 23.18
C ALA A 217 3.21 35.49 23.06
N LYS A 218 2.12 36.08 22.59
CA LYS A 218 1.95 37.55 22.69
C LYS A 218 1.90 37.88 24.18
N LYS A 219 2.90 38.60 24.62
CA LYS A 219 3.02 39.16 25.96
C LYS A 219 2.15 40.42 26.08
#